data_c945c48d1513a06639e3dbece703f86c
#
_entry.id   c945c48d1513a06639e3dbece703f86c
#
_cell.length_a   1.000
_cell.length_b   1.000
_cell.length_c   1.000
_cell.angle_alpha   90.00
_cell.angle_beta   90.00
_cell.angle_gamma   90.00
#
_symmetry.space_group_name_H-M   'P 1'
#
loop_
_entity.id
_entity.type
_entity.pdbx_description
1 polymer ?
#
loop_
_entity_poly.entity_id
_entity_poly.type
_entity_poly.pdbx_seq_one_letter_code
_entity_poly.pdbx_strand_id
1 'polypeptide(L)'
;MTLHPRESRYGRREFIGRSAAGIVGLSSLSTFLAACGGSDNGGSAAELQIASPGNPVTQPLFDDNPMIASGLEPESGTLRIYNWNGYLDPKIKKGFAKEYGVKVEETFFTTTDEAVQKISSGAVDYDVFFPTQDRVGRLVLGKRLQPLNLEYIPNLKNVWPSLQDPWYDKGSQYTVPYMTWTTGIGYRTDKIEKTPLDYVNPYEIYWDEANRGKMFLLDDGRDAPAHMLLKNGITNINTEDPEDIALWEKELKSLYDMNVKVSTDDYTNIPEGKAWVHQMWSGSAIGAQWYLPEGVGTDALGFWFPADGVGTIGSDMMAVPKDAQNPVLAHHFLDYLLDVKNGYSNFANYVGYQPPLTKLDPDTLVADGVVPKNLKTAIVRESDFDKGLPLTELTPDGQVDWQNAWAEFRAGV
;
A
#
# COMPACT_ATOMS: atom_id res chain seq x y z
N MET A 1 -31.10 -1.41 -8.41
CA MET A 1 -30.50 -0.07 -8.21
C MET A 1 -29.56 0.14 -9.37
N THR A 2 -29.93 0.96 -10.34
CA THR A 2 -29.18 1.17 -11.59
C THR A 2 -27.89 1.93 -11.27
N LEU A 3 -26.76 1.27 -11.45
CA LEU A 3 -25.43 1.89 -11.35
C LEU A 3 -25.30 2.92 -12.49
N HIS A 4 -25.19 4.19 -12.14
CA HIS A 4 -24.89 5.24 -13.10
C HIS A 4 -23.44 5.08 -13.59
N PRO A 5 -23.19 5.16 -14.92
CA PRO A 5 -21.84 5.21 -15.44
C PRO A 5 -21.12 6.45 -14.89
N ARG A 6 -19.89 6.26 -14.43
CA ARG A 6 -19.00 7.35 -14.01
C ARG A 6 -18.74 8.28 -15.17
N GLU A 7 -19.01 9.57 -14.98
CA GLU A 7 -18.58 10.60 -15.93
C GLU A 7 -17.08 10.48 -16.19
N SER A 8 -16.70 10.55 -17.47
CA SER A 8 -15.35 10.35 -17.96
C SER A 8 -14.35 11.19 -17.18
N ARG A 9 -13.42 10.51 -16.55
CA ARG A 9 -12.31 11.15 -15.84
C ARG A 9 -11.28 11.62 -16.84
N TYR A 10 -10.93 12.87 -16.74
CA TYR A 10 -9.80 13.63 -17.31
C TYR A 10 -9.02 12.96 -18.44
N GLY A 11 -9.05 13.61 -19.60
CA GLY A 11 -8.35 13.16 -20.81
C GLY A 11 -6.84 12.99 -20.60
N ARG A 12 -6.39 11.75 -20.75
CA ARG A 12 -5.02 11.27 -20.65
C ARG A 12 -4.06 11.79 -21.74
N ARG A 13 -4.27 12.97 -22.36
CA ARG A 13 -3.43 13.45 -23.48
C ARG A 13 -2.36 14.48 -23.13
N GLU A 14 -2.25 14.95 -21.89
CA GLU A 14 -1.27 16.00 -21.55
C GLU A 14 -0.09 15.55 -20.68
N PHE A 15 0.04 14.27 -20.31
CA PHE A 15 1.13 13.84 -19.42
C PHE A 15 2.20 12.93 -20.05
N ILE A 16 2.11 12.65 -21.36
CA ILE A 16 3.16 11.91 -22.07
C ILE A 16 4.08 12.91 -22.77
N GLY A 17 4.95 13.52 -22.02
CA GLY A 17 5.96 14.40 -22.57
C GLY A 17 6.86 14.98 -21.52
N ARG A 18 7.67 14.14 -20.86
CA ARG A 18 8.97 14.49 -20.22
C ARG A 18 9.35 13.45 -19.16
N SER A 19 9.77 12.28 -19.59
CA SER A 19 10.51 11.36 -18.72
C SER A 19 11.59 10.66 -19.55
N ALA A 20 12.56 11.43 -19.97
CA ALA A 20 13.84 10.94 -20.44
C ALA A 20 14.89 11.84 -19.81
N ALA A 21 15.30 11.54 -18.58
CA ALA A 21 16.61 11.92 -18.02
C ALA A 21 16.68 11.44 -16.55
N GLY A 22 17.67 10.63 -16.24
CA GLY A 22 18.20 10.63 -14.91
C GLY A 22 18.39 9.28 -14.23
N ILE A 23 19.26 8.43 -14.79
CA ILE A 23 20.07 7.51 -13.96
C ILE A 23 21.06 8.40 -13.19
N VAL A 24 20.64 8.96 -12.08
CA VAL A 24 21.52 9.56 -11.05
C VAL A 24 20.76 9.48 -9.73
N GLY A 25 21.09 8.52 -8.88
CA GLY A 25 20.46 8.45 -7.56
C GLY A 25 20.85 7.29 -6.66
N LEU A 26 21.85 6.48 -7.01
CA LEU A 26 22.31 5.39 -6.13
C LEU A 26 23.14 5.85 -4.93
N SER A 27 23.44 7.15 -4.79
CA SER A 27 24.32 7.65 -3.73
C SER A 27 23.61 8.35 -2.55
N SER A 28 22.29 8.49 -2.57
CA SER A 28 21.60 9.30 -1.56
C SER A 28 21.04 8.50 -0.37
N LEU A 29 20.85 7.19 -0.48
CA LEU A 29 20.35 6.38 0.64
C LEU A 29 21.44 6.07 1.68
N SER A 30 22.67 5.80 1.21
CA SER A 30 23.82 5.59 2.10
C SER A 30 24.20 6.85 2.87
N THR A 31 23.93 8.04 2.32
CA THR A 31 24.15 9.32 3.01
C THR A 31 23.10 9.58 4.09
N PHE A 32 21.92 9.01 3.97
CA PHE A 32 20.84 9.21 4.95
C PHE A 32 21.11 8.48 6.27
N LEU A 33 21.73 7.30 6.21
CA LEU A 33 22.13 6.54 7.40
C LEU A 33 23.46 7.02 8.01
N ALA A 34 24.36 7.58 7.17
CA ALA A 34 25.61 8.19 7.65
C ALA A 34 25.39 9.53 8.36
N ALA A 35 24.28 10.23 8.11
CA ALA A 35 23.93 11.47 8.81
C ALA A 35 23.46 11.25 10.27
N CYS A 36 23.11 10.00 10.66
CA CYS A 36 22.81 9.64 12.04
C CYS A 36 24.06 9.30 12.86
N GLY A 37 25.25 9.24 12.26
CA GLY A 37 26.51 8.79 12.86
C GLY A 37 27.58 9.87 13.10
N GLY A 38 27.24 11.15 13.19
CA GLY A 38 28.28 12.17 13.33
C GLY A 38 27.87 13.48 13.97
N SER A 39 27.90 13.56 15.29
CA SER A 39 28.59 14.63 16.07
C SER A 39 28.34 14.45 17.55
N ASP A 40 29.42 14.58 18.33
CA ASP A 40 29.49 14.53 19.78
C ASP A 40 28.41 15.36 20.48
N ASN A 41 27.42 14.68 21.05
CA ASN A 41 26.80 15.07 22.33
C ASN A 41 26.05 13.83 22.84
N GLY A 42 26.45 13.34 24.00
CA GLY A 42 26.14 12.11 24.73
C GLY A 42 24.72 11.57 24.84
N GLY A 43 23.97 11.54 23.73
CA GLY A 43 22.72 10.80 23.57
C GLY A 43 22.96 9.65 22.60
N SER A 44 22.70 8.42 23.04
CA SER A 44 22.70 7.23 22.16
C SER A 44 21.76 7.51 20.98
N ALA A 45 22.30 7.52 19.76
CA ALA A 45 21.48 7.59 18.56
C ALA A 45 20.51 6.39 18.59
N ALA A 46 19.22 6.64 18.42
CA ALA A 46 18.23 5.55 18.34
C ALA A 46 18.53 4.71 17.10
N GLU A 47 18.71 3.41 17.33
CA GLU A 47 19.02 2.44 16.27
C GLU A 47 17.73 1.92 15.63
N LEU A 48 17.76 1.65 14.33
CA LEU A 48 16.63 1.05 13.62
C LEU A 48 16.33 -0.33 14.20
N GLN A 49 15.15 -0.48 14.80
CA GLN A 49 14.64 -1.76 15.25
C GLN A 49 13.70 -2.31 14.17
N ILE A 50 14.03 -3.51 13.67
CA ILE A 50 13.16 -4.20 12.73
C ILE A 50 11.93 -4.73 13.46
N ALA A 51 10.82 -4.05 13.25
CA ALA A 51 9.54 -4.45 13.82
C ALA A 51 8.96 -5.66 13.05
N SER A 52 8.32 -6.55 13.78
CA SER A 52 7.57 -7.69 13.22
C SER A 52 6.46 -8.11 14.19
N PRO A 53 5.50 -8.95 13.80
CA PRO A 53 4.51 -9.49 14.73
C PRO A 53 5.14 -10.19 15.94
N GLY A 54 6.28 -10.86 15.76
CA GLY A 54 7.04 -11.50 16.84
C GLY A 54 7.98 -10.59 17.62
N ASN A 55 8.21 -9.37 17.13
CA ASN A 55 9.06 -8.36 17.75
C ASN A 55 8.41 -6.96 17.62
N PRO A 56 7.34 -6.69 18.40
CA PRO A 56 6.68 -5.40 18.35
C PRO A 56 7.59 -4.26 18.84
N VAL A 57 7.49 -3.09 18.18
CA VAL A 57 8.33 -1.93 18.50
C VAL A 57 7.47 -0.75 18.95
N THR A 58 7.87 -0.14 20.08
CA THR A 58 7.43 1.18 20.50
C THR A 58 8.38 2.20 19.89
N GLN A 59 7.87 3.05 19.03
CA GLN A 59 8.70 4.02 18.33
C GLN A 59 9.22 5.11 19.31
N PRO A 60 10.47 5.60 19.13
CA PRO A 60 11.02 6.63 20.01
C PRO A 60 10.31 7.98 19.83
N LEU A 61 10.10 8.70 20.92
CA LEU A 61 9.69 10.10 20.93
C LEU A 61 10.93 10.99 21.04
N PHE A 62 10.92 12.14 20.37
CA PHE A 62 12.06 13.04 20.32
C PHE A 62 11.68 14.42 20.88
N ASP A 63 12.50 15.01 21.75
CA ASP A 63 12.27 16.32 22.36
C ASP A 63 12.15 17.46 21.32
N ASP A 64 12.85 17.32 20.18
CA ASP A 64 12.83 18.28 19.07
C ASP A 64 11.72 17.99 18.03
N ASN A 65 10.85 17.03 18.32
CA ASN A 65 9.69 16.67 17.53
C ASN A 65 8.51 16.27 18.44
N PRO A 66 8.00 17.22 19.24
CA PRO A 66 6.95 16.92 20.21
C PRO A 66 5.59 16.71 19.54
N MET A 67 4.74 15.94 20.18
CA MET A 67 3.31 15.85 19.87
C MET A 67 2.65 17.22 20.02
N ILE A 68 1.64 17.52 19.18
CA ILE A 68 0.83 18.74 19.35
C ILE A 68 0.05 18.72 20.66
N ALA A 69 -0.18 19.91 21.24
CA ALA A 69 -0.97 20.02 22.46
C ALA A 69 -2.46 19.69 22.20
N SER A 70 -3.14 19.23 23.26
CA SER A 70 -4.60 19.02 23.22
C SER A 70 -5.36 20.34 23.26
N GLY A 71 -6.59 20.33 22.76
CA GLY A 71 -7.53 21.47 22.85
C GLY A 71 -7.22 22.63 21.91
N LEU A 72 -6.38 22.41 20.90
CA LEU A 72 -6.17 23.40 19.83
C LEU A 72 -7.30 23.33 18.81
N GLU A 73 -7.67 24.50 18.25
CA GLU A 73 -8.64 24.55 17.14
C GLU A 73 -7.96 24.16 15.83
N PRO A 74 -8.68 23.50 14.90
CA PRO A 74 -8.15 23.18 13.58
C PRO A 74 -7.83 24.44 12.78
N GLU A 75 -6.73 24.39 12.05
CA GLU A 75 -6.27 25.47 11.18
C GLU A 75 -7.27 25.70 10.02
N SER A 76 -7.37 26.95 9.56
CA SER A 76 -8.24 27.35 8.44
C SER A 76 -7.56 27.30 7.07
N GLY A 77 -6.41 26.65 6.97
CA GLY A 77 -5.56 26.63 5.77
C GLY A 77 -6.05 25.66 4.69
N THR A 78 -5.13 25.32 3.80
CA THR A 78 -5.33 24.26 2.81
C THR A 78 -4.71 22.98 3.33
N LEU A 79 -5.51 21.94 3.53
CA LEU A 79 -4.99 20.60 3.84
C LEU A 79 -4.31 20.00 2.61
N ARG A 80 -3.03 19.68 2.69
CA ARG A 80 -2.24 19.10 1.62
C ARG A 80 -1.96 17.64 1.90
N ILE A 81 -2.45 16.79 1.01
CA ILE A 81 -2.40 15.34 1.13
C ILE A 81 -1.39 14.78 0.13
N TYR A 82 -0.52 13.87 0.56
CA TYR A 82 0.36 13.09 -0.27
C TYR A 82 -0.03 11.61 -0.20
N ASN A 83 -0.59 11.07 -1.28
CA ASN A 83 -1.32 9.82 -1.28
C ASN A 83 -1.03 8.98 -2.53
N TRP A 84 -1.40 7.72 -2.49
CA TRP A 84 -1.47 6.84 -3.64
C TRP A 84 -2.49 7.35 -4.66
N ASN A 85 -2.21 7.17 -5.95
CA ASN A 85 -3.13 7.60 -6.99
C ASN A 85 -4.46 6.81 -6.93
N GLY A 86 -5.58 7.52 -6.91
CA GLY A 86 -6.90 6.90 -6.92
C GLY A 86 -7.35 6.27 -5.60
N TYR A 87 -6.70 6.60 -4.48
CA TYR A 87 -6.88 5.95 -3.17
C TYR A 87 -7.87 6.69 -2.25
N LEU A 88 -8.42 7.82 -2.68
CA LEU A 88 -9.35 8.63 -1.90
C LEU A 88 -10.46 9.21 -2.78
N ASP A 89 -11.73 8.92 -2.45
CA ASP A 89 -12.89 9.44 -3.19
C ASP A 89 -12.91 10.98 -3.14
N PRO A 90 -12.99 11.66 -4.29
CA PRO A 90 -13.19 13.10 -4.33
C PRO A 90 -14.39 13.60 -3.52
N LYS A 91 -15.43 12.78 -3.31
CA LYS A 91 -16.59 13.13 -2.47
C LYS A 91 -16.21 13.21 -0.99
N ILE A 92 -15.33 12.34 -0.51
CA ILE A 92 -14.80 12.37 0.86
C ILE A 92 -14.04 13.68 1.09
N LYS A 93 -13.12 14.04 0.16
CA LYS A 93 -12.39 15.32 0.21
C LYS A 93 -13.33 16.53 0.23
N LYS A 94 -14.34 16.54 -0.64
CA LYS A 94 -15.34 17.60 -0.69
C LYS A 94 -16.18 17.68 0.59
N GLY A 95 -16.50 16.51 1.17
CA GLY A 95 -17.23 16.43 2.44
C GLY A 95 -16.44 17.08 3.57
N PHE A 96 -15.19 16.67 3.74
CA PHE A 96 -14.27 17.25 4.73
C PHE A 96 -14.06 18.76 4.51
N ALA A 97 -13.77 19.17 3.28
CA ALA A 97 -13.59 20.58 2.93
C ALA A 97 -14.80 21.45 3.31
N LYS A 98 -16.02 20.91 3.10
CA LYS A 98 -17.26 21.61 3.47
C LYS A 98 -17.46 21.65 4.99
N GLU A 99 -17.18 20.57 5.70
CA GLU A 99 -17.37 20.46 7.14
C GLU A 99 -16.47 21.41 7.90
N TYR A 100 -15.19 21.49 7.51
CA TYR A 100 -14.18 22.32 8.17
C TYR A 100 -14.01 23.71 7.53
N GLY A 101 -14.70 24.01 6.42
CA GLY A 101 -14.58 25.30 5.74
C GLY A 101 -13.22 25.55 5.10
N VAL A 102 -12.50 24.50 4.68
CA VAL A 102 -11.12 24.55 4.18
C VAL A 102 -11.03 24.09 2.72
N LYS A 103 -9.83 24.23 2.14
CA LYS A 103 -9.49 23.57 0.87
C LYS A 103 -8.76 22.25 1.16
N VAL A 104 -8.91 21.27 0.26
CA VAL A 104 -8.17 20.01 0.29
C VAL A 104 -7.50 19.82 -1.06
N GLU A 105 -6.18 19.75 -1.05
CA GLU A 105 -5.34 19.49 -2.22
C GLU A 105 -4.67 18.13 -2.07
N GLU A 106 -4.57 17.36 -3.14
CA GLU A 106 -3.96 16.03 -3.13
C GLU A 106 -2.92 15.91 -4.22
N THR A 107 -1.75 15.43 -3.85
CA THR A 107 -0.63 15.08 -4.74
C THR A 107 -0.42 13.58 -4.65
N PHE A 108 -0.02 12.96 -5.75
CA PHE A 108 0.08 11.51 -5.84
C PHE A 108 1.51 11.02 -5.98
N PHE A 109 1.72 9.80 -5.51
CA PHE A 109 2.89 8.99 -5.79
C PHE A 109 2.46 7.62 -6.36
N THR A 110 3.40 6.89 -6.93
CA THR A 110 3.16 5.59 -7.57
C THR A 110 3.92 4.45 -6.91
N THR A 111 4.98 4.75 -6.17
CA THR A 111 5.79 3.77 -5.44
C THR A 111 6.10 4.26 -4.03
N THR A 112 6.25 3.32 -3.10
CA THR A 112 6.65 3.62 -1.70
C THR A 112 8.01 4.32 -1.65
N ASP A 113 8.98 3.88 -2.46
CA ASP A 113 10.33 4.46 -2.46
C ASP A 113 10.33 5.92 -2.93
N GLU A 114 9.57 6.26 -3.97
CA GLU A 114 9.34 7.66 -4.39
C GLU A 114 8.78 8.49 -3.24
N ALA A 115 7.75 7.97 -2.58
CA ALA A 115 7.08 8.67 -1.49
C ALA A 115 8.02 8.93 -0.31
N VAL A 116 8.74 7.90 0.15
CA VAL A 116 9.71 8.01 1.25
C VAL A 116 10.84 8.97 0.91
N GLN A 117 11.38 8.91 -0.30
CA GLN A 117 12.42 9.83 -0.75
C GLN A 117 11.94 11.28 -0.71
N LYS A 118 10.72 11.56 -1.19
CA LYS A 118 10.15 12.90 -1.23
C LYS A 118 9.87 13.46 0.16
N ILE A 119 9.27 12.67 1.05
CA ILE A 119 9.06 13.05 2.46
C ILE A 119 10.41 13.24 3.16
N SER A 120 11.37 12.36 2.92
CA SER A 120 12.71 12.44 3.52
C SER A 120 13.51 13.66 3.08
N SER A 121 13.27 14.17 1.88
CA SER A 121 13.95 15.39 1.39
C SER A 121 13.56 16.65 2.17
N GLY A 122 12.41 16.66 2.86
CA GLY A 122 11.88 17.84 3.54
C GLY A 122 11.56 19.02 2.60
N ALA A 123 11.50 18.77 1.28
CA ALA A 123 11.34 19.80 0.26
C ALA A 123 9.86 20.18 0.00
N VAL A 124 8.92 19.55 0.68
CA VAL A 124 7.49 19.69 0.40
C VAL A 124 6.67 19.77 1.68
N ASP A 125 5.72 20.69 1.67
CA ASP A 125 4.78 20.93 2.77
C ASP A 125 3.54 20.08 2.56
N TYR A 126 3.52 18.87 3.12
CA TYR A 126 2.34 18.04 3.22
C TYR A 126 1.84 17.98 4.66
N ASP A 127 0.51 17.87 4.84
CA ASP A 127 -0.12 17.76 6.14
C ASP A 127 -0.50 16.30 6.45
N VAL A 128 -0.80 15.50 5.42
CA VAL A 128 -1.14 14.07 5.56
C VAL A 128 -0.34 13.27 4.56
N PHE A 129 0.20 12.12 5.02
CA PHE A 129 0.95 11.16 4.23
C PHE A 129 0.44 9.73 4.47
N PHE A 130 0.52 8.87 3.46
CA PHE A 130 0.02 7.50 3.50
C PHE A 130 1.17 6.49 3.32
N PRO A 131 1.94 6.20 4.37
CA PRO A 131 3.02 5.20 4.32
C PRO A 131 2.49 3.78 4.41
N THR A 132 3.35 2.82 4.06
CA THR A 132 3.17 1.39 4.34
C THR A 132 3.85 1.00 5.66
N GLN A 133 3.38 -0.09 6.28
CA GLN A 133 3.84 -0.54 7.60
C GLN A 133 5.36 -0.79 7.69
N ASP A 134 5.97 -1.24 6.60
CA ASP A 134 7.40 -1.56 6.48
C ASP A 134 8.31 -0.32 6.30
N ARG A 135 7.77 0.89 6.43
CA ARG A 135 8.52 2.15 6.34
C ARG A 135 8.43 3.02 7.58
N VAL A 136 7.59 2.65 8.55
CA VAL A 136 7.30 3.48 9.72
C VAL A 136 8.55 3.71 10.57
N GLY A 137 9.31 2.67 10.89
CA GLY A 137 10.51 2.78 11.74
C GLY A 137 11.53 3.76 11.16
N ARG A 138 11.83 3.64 9.87
CA ARG A 138 12.77 4.51 9.15
C ARG A 138 12.31 5.95 9.10
N LEU A 139 11.03 6.18 8.84
CA LEU A 139 10.45 7.52 8.81
C LEU A 139 10.49 8.19 10.18
N VAL A 140 10.23 7.44 11.25
CA VAL A 140 10.30 7.94 12.63
C VAL A 140 11.73 8.26 13.03
N LEU A 141 12.69 7.35 12.80
CA LEU A 141 14.10 7.60 13.12
C LEU A 141 14.68 8.77 12.33
N GLY A 142 14.25 8.92 11.08
CA GLY A 142 14.58 10.09 10.24
C GLY A 142 13.85 11.36 10.66
N LYS A 143 13.04 11.32 11.72
CA LYS A 143 12.21 12.45 12.20
C LYS A 143 11.36 13.07 11.08
N ARG A 144 10.72 12.22 10.28
CA ARG A 144 9.88 12.67 9.16
C ARG A 144 8.41 12.70 9.48
N LEU A 145 8.01 12.01 10.56
CA LEU A 145 6.64 11.99 11.06
C LEU A 145 6.54 12.71 12.39
N GLN A 146 5.42 13.39 12.60
CA GLN A 146 5.07 14.00 13.88
C GLN A 146 4.35 12.96 14.74
N PRO A 147 4.64 12.88 16.07
CA PRO A 147 3.84 12.07 16.98
C PRO A 147 2.37 12.52 16.99
N LEU A 148 1.45 11.55 16.93
CA LEU A 148 0.02 11.82 16.91
C LEU A 148 -0.51 12.12 18.32
N ASN A 149 -1.39 13.12 18.44
CA ASN A 149 -2.23 13.29 19.59
C ASN A 149 -3.58 12.59 19.36
N LEU A 150 -3.73 11.40 19.92
CA LEU A 150 -4.90 10.56 19.73
C LEU A 150 -6.20 11.14 20.31
N GLU A 151 -6.14 12.21 21.13
CA GLU A 151 -7.36 12.92 21.58
C GLU A 151 -8.13 13.56 20.40
N TYR A 152 -7.44 13.88 19.30
CA TYR A 152 -8.06 14.36 18.07
C TYR A 152 -8.55 13.24 17.14
N ILE A 153 -8.28 11.96 17.49
CA ILE A 153 -8.61 10.80 16.63
C ILE A 153 -9.50 9.80 17.40
N PRO A 154 -10.65 10.23 17.96
CA PRO A 154 -11.52 9.35 18.74
C PRO A 154 -12.12 8.18 17.94
N ASN A 155 -12.16 8.25 16.61
CA ASN A 155 -12.63 7.19 15.73
C ASN A 155 -11.64 6.03 15.59
N LEU A 156 -10.42 6.12 16.12
CA LEU A 156 -9.48 4.99 16.20
C LEU A 156 -10.13 3.77 16.92
N LYS A 157 -11.06 4.00 17.84
CA LYS A 157 -11.88 2.93 18.49
C LYS A 157 -12.71 2.09 17.51
N ASN A 158 -12.97 2.58 16.29
CA ASN A 158 -13.71 1.84 15.27
C ASN A 158 -12.83 0.83 14.53
N VAL A 159 -11.51 0.95 14.63
CA VAL A 159 -10.52 0.09 13.97
C VAL A 159 -10.48 -1.29 14.65
N TRP A 160 -10.09 -2.31 13.93
CA TRP A 160 -9.84 -3.65 14.47
C TRP A 160 -8.84 -3.60 15.64
N PRO A 161 -9.08 -4.31 16.75
CA PRO A 161 -8.21 -4.30 17.92
C PRO A 161 -6.74 -4.57 17.61
N SER A 162 -6.44 -5.50 16.70
CA SER A 162 -5.08 -5.85 16.27
C SER A 162 -4.32 -4.68 15.61
N LEU A 163 -5.04 -3.73 15.02
CA LEU A 163 -4.48 -2.56 14.34
C LEU A 163 -4.66 -1.24 15.10
N GLN A 164 -5.33 -1.23 16.27
CA GLN A 164 -5.32 -0.08 17.19
C GLN A 164 -4.00 0.05 17.94
N ASP A 165 -3.26 -1.05 18.07
CA ASP A 165 -1.96 -1.11 18.75
C ASP A 165 -1.01 -2.01 17.94
N PRO A 166 -0.64 -1.59 16.71
CA PRO A 166 0.05 -2.44 15.76
C PRO A 166 1.51 -2.71 16.18
N TRP A 167 2.05 -3.85 15.73
CA TRP A 167 3.41 -4.26 16.06
C TRP A 167 4.50 -3.31 15.55
N TYR A 168 4.26 -2.57 14.48
CA TYR A 168 5.21 -1.63 13.87
C TYR A 168 5.20 -0.24 14.53
N ASP A 169 4.18 0.08 15.34
CA ASP A 169 4.01 1.38 15.99
C ASP A 169 3.15 1.22 17.25
N LYS A 170 3.73 0.59 18.30
CA LYS A 170 3.02 0.33 19.55
C LYS A 170 2.49 1.63 20.17
N GLY A 171 1.18 1.60 20.48
CA GLY A 171 0.46 2.75 20.99
C GLY A 171 0.00 3.73 19.90
N SER A 172 0.14 3.40 18.60
CA SER A 172 -0.24 4.28 17.48
C SER A 172 0.34 5.69 17.63
N GLN A 173 1.65 5.75 17.97
CA GLN A 173 2.30 7.01 18.31
C GLN A 173 2.50 7.93 17.11
N TYR A 174 2.64 7.36 15.90
CA TYR A 174 2.93 8.10 14.68
C TYR A 174 1.96 7.82 13.55
N THR A 175 1.20 6.71 13.65
CA THR A 175 0.37 6.24 12.56
C THR A 175 -0.98 5.74 13.05
N VAL A 176 -2.00 5.87 12.20
CA VAL A 176 -3.28 5.17 12.35
C VAL A 176 -3.59 4.41 11.06
N PRO A 177 -4.23 3.24 11.11
CA PRO A 177 -4.47 2.44 9.92
C PRO A 177 -5.47 3.10 8.98
N TYR A 178 -5.29 2.87 7.68
CA TYR A 178 -6.18 3.37 6.63
C TYR A 178 -6.89 2.24 5.89
N MET A 179 -6.15 1.41 5.19
CA MET A 179 -6.67 0.29 4.39
C MET A 179 -5.87 -0.98 4.65
N THR A 180 -6.51 -2.13 4.41
CA THR A 180 -5.88 -3.44 4.46
C THR A 180 -5.91 -4.10 3.10
N TRP A 181 -4.92 -4.95 2.83
CA TRP A 181 -4.78 -5.66 1.57
C TRP A 181 -4.03 -6.98 1.72
N THR A 182 -4.28 -7.87 0.79
CA THR A 182 -3.45 -9.05 0.52
C THR A 182 -2.94 -8.97 -0.90
N THR A 183 -1.78 -9.58 -1.19
CA THR A 183 -1.26 -9.70 -2.55
C THR A 183 -1.49 -11.12 -3.05
N GLY A 184 -2.27 -11.23 -4.11
CA GLY A 184 -2.67 -12.47 -4.74
C GLY A 184 -2.51 -12.44 -6.25
N ILE A 185 -3.27 -13.28 -6.94
CA ILE A 185 -3.29 -13.38 -8.39
C ILE A 185 -4.68 -13.01 -8.89
N GLY A 186 -4.79 -11.86 -9.57
CA GLY A 186 -5.97 -11.47 -10.32
C GLY A 186 -5.96 -12.08 -11.73
N TYR A 187 -7.12 -12.49 -12.24
CA TYR A 187 -7.20 -13.10 -13.57
C TYR A 187 -8.54 -12.88 -14.24
N ARG A 188 -8.56 -13.00 -15.57
CA ARG A 188 -9.76 -12.96 -16.42
C ARG A 188 -10.24 -14.37 -16.69
N THR A 189 -11.36 -14.74 -16.08
CA THR A 189 -11.96 -16.08 -16.22
C THR A 189 -12.39 -16.38 -17.66
N ASP A 190 -12.70 -15.36 -18.45
CA ASP A 190 -13.13 -15.47 -19.85
C ASP A 190 -11.96 -15.45 -20.86
N LYS A 191 -10.71 -15.35 -20.39
CA LYS A 191 -9.50 -15.26 -21.24
C LYS A 191 -8.53 -16.40 -21.03
N ILE A 192 -8.46 -16.94 -19.81
CA ILE A 192 -7.54 -18.01 -19.46
C ILE A 192 -8.22 -19.37 -19.52
N GLU A 193 -7.47 -20.40 -19.90
CA GLU A 193 -7.95 -21.79 -19.92
C GLU A 193 -7.88 -22.45 -18.54
N LYS A 194 -6.89 -22.08 -17.74
CA LYS A 194 -6.65 -22.61 -16.40
C LYS A 194 -6.54 -21.47 -15.39
N THR A 195 -7.24 -21.62 -14.28
CA THR A 195 -7.14 -20.71 -13.13
C THR A 195 -5.97 -21.10 -12.22
N PRO A 196 -5.55 -20.26 -11.26
CA PRO A 196 -4.52 -20.66 -10.30
C PRO A 196 -4.85 -21.97 -9.55
N LEU A 197 -6.12 -22.31 -9.38
CA LEU A 197 -6.56 -23.54 -8.70
C LEU A 197 -6.36 -24.82 -9.52
N ASP A 198 -6.07 -24.70 -10.81
CA ASP A 198 -5.84 -25.84 -11.70
C ASP A 198 -4.38 -26.27 -11.75
N TYR A 199 -3.49 -25.57 -11.02
CA TYR A 199 -2.07 -25.93 -10.87
C TYR A 199 -1.81 -26.56 -9.51
N VAL A 200 -0.83 -27.49 -9.45
CA VAL A 200 -0.34 -28.02 -8.18
C VAL A 200 0.28 -26.90 -7.33
N ASN A 201 1.03 -26.02 -7.98
CA ASN A 201 1.52 -24.78 -7.38
C ASN A 201 0.85 -23.61 -8.12
N PRO A 202 -0.09 -22.88 -7.50
CA PRO A 202 -0.85 -21.82 -8.16
C PRO A 202 0.00 -20.71 -8.79
N TYR A 203 1.19 -20.45 -8.26
CA TYR A 203 2.11 -19.46 -8.82
C TYR A 203 2.68 -19.85 -10.19
N GLU A 204 2.60 -21.13 -10.61
CA GLU A 204 3.06 -21.60 -11.93
C GLU A 204 2.24 -21.03 -13.09
N ILE A 205 1.09 -20.42 -12.84
CA ILE A 205 0.30 -19.73 -13.86
C ILE A 205 1.10 -18.66 -14.61
N TYR A 206 2.14 -18.08 -14.00
CA TYR A 206 3.02 -17.10 -14.65
C TYR A 206 3.94 -17.73 -15.72
N TRP A 207 4.09 -19.04 -15.74
CA TRP A 207 4.88 -19.80 -16.75
C TRP A 207 4.01 -20.56 -17.74
N ASP A 208 2.68 -20.38 -17.71
CA ASP A 208 1.81 -21.00 -18.71
C ASP A 208 1.91 -20.29 -20.05
N GLU A 209 2.39 -21.01 -21.07
CA GLU A 209 2.57 -20.53 -22.43
C GLU A 209 1.26 -19.98 -23.06
N ALA A 210 0.11 -20.50 -22.65
CA ALA A 210 -1.20 -19.99 -23.09
C ALA A 210 -1.42 -18.51 -22.71
N ASN A 211 -0.71 -18.04 -21.69
CA ASN A 211 -0.81 -16.67 -21.18
C ASN A 211 0.36 -15.76 -21.64
N ARG A 212 1.26 -16.24 -22.49
CA ARG A 212 2.45 -15.49 -22.95
C ARG A 212 2.10 -14.06 -23.42
N GLY A 213 2.80 -13.07 -22.85
CA GLY A 213 2.61 -11.64 -23.17
C GLY A 213 1.31 -11.03 -22.61
N LYS A 214 0.59 -11.78 -21.77
CA LYS A 214 -0.64 -11.35 -21.08
C LYS A 214 -0.53 -11.44 -19.57
N MET A 215 0.66 -11.67 -19.08
CA MET A 215 0.97 -11.75 -17.65
C MET A 215 1.69 -10.50 -17.18
N PHE A 216 1.26 -10.02 -16.02
CA PHE A 216 1.84 -8.84 -15.39
C PHE A 216 2.19 -9.15 -13.93
N LEU A 217 3.26 -8.54 -13.44
CA LEU A 217 3.60 -8.44 -12.03
C LEU A 217 3.37 -7.01 -11.55
N LEU A 218 3.24 -6.83 -10.26
CA LEU A 218 3.26 -5.51 -9.66
C LEU A 218 4.64 -4.87 -9.87
N ASP A 219 4.66 -3.59 -10.20
CA ASP A 219 5.89 -2.80 -10.23
C ASP A 219 6.28 -2.41 -8.80
N ASP A 220 6.54 -3.45 -8.00
CA ASP A 220 6.91 -3.34 -6.59
C ASP A 220 8.00 -4.36 -6.25
N GLY A 221 9.13 -3.84 -5.77
CA GLY A 221 10.33 -4.62 -5.46
C GLY A 221 10.24 -5.46 -4.18
N ARG A 222 9.08 -5.47 -3.50
CA ARG A 222 8.83 -6.33 -2.34
C ARG A 222 7.74 -7.35 -2.63
N ASP A 223 6.63 -6.92 -3.24
CA ASP A 223 5.52 -7.79 -3.58
C ASP A 223 5.87 -8.81 -4.69
N ALA A 224 6.53 -8.36 -5.76
CA ALA A 224 6.85 -9.26 -6.88
C ALA A 224 7.84 -10.38 -6.46
N PRO A 225 8.96 -10.09 -5.75
CA PRO A 225 9.81 -11.13 -5.21
C PRO A 225 9.12 -12.05 -4.20
N ALA A 226 8.19 -11.53 -3.36
CA ALA A 226 7.48 -12.34 -2.39
C ALA A 226 6.72 -13.51 -3.05
N HIS A 227 6.10 -13.31 -4.21
CA HIS A 227 5.47 -14.41 -4.96
C HIS A 227 6.49 -15.48 -5.42
N MET A 228 7.71 -15.06 -5.76
CA MET A 228 8.75 -16.01 -6.17
C MET A 228 9.26 -16.83 -4.98
N LEU A 229 9.41 -16.20 -3.82
CA LEU A 229 9.75 -16.90 -2.57
C LEU A 229 8.65 -17.89 -2.19
N LEU A 230 7.39 -17.47 -2.17
CA LEU A 230 6.24 -18.32 -1.85
C LEU A 230 6.09 -19.48 -2.83
N LYS A 231 6.30 -19.26 -4.13
CA LYS A 231 6.35 -20.33 -5.15
C LYS A 231 7.34 -21.44 -4.76
N ASN A 232 8.47 -21.08 -4.16
CA ASN A 232 9.52 -21.99 -3.75
C ASN A 232 9.39 -22.48 -2.30
N GLY A 233 8.26 -22.19 -1.63
CA GLY A 233 7.97 -22.62 -0.27
C GLY A 233 8.70 -21.83 0.82
N ILE A 234 9.30 -20.68 0.47
CA ILE A 234 10.00 -19.80 1.40
C ILE A 234 8.98 -18.81 1.95
N THR A 235 8.60 -18.97 3.22
CA THR A 235 7.63 -18.12 3.91
C THR A 235 8.25 -16.90 4.59
N ASN A 236 9.59 -16.86 4.74
CA ASN A 236 10.27 -15.64 5.12
C ASN A 236 10.36 -14.69 3.90
N ILE A 237 9.28 -13.98 3.60
CA ILE A 237 9.23 -13.03 2.47
C ILE A 237 10.04 -11.75 2.70
N ASN A 238 10.68 -11.63 3.87
CA ASN A 238 11.58 -10.53 4.24
C ASN A 238 13.04 -11.02 4.40
N THR A 239 13.37 -12.15 3.78
CA THR A 239 14.70 -12.74 3.86
C THR A 239 15.78 -11.78 3.33
N GLU A 240 16.91 -11.76 4.00
CA GLU A 240 18.13 -11.07 3.55
C GLU A 240 19.24 -12.10 3.22
N ASP A 241 18.86 -13.38 3.13
CA ASP A 241 19.78 -14.42 2.70
C ASP A 241 20.11 -14.24 1.21
N PRO A 242 21.39 -14.12 0.83
CA PRO A 242 21.79 -13.93 -0.56
C PRO A 242 21.34 -15.07 -1.49
N GLU A 243 21.19 -16.31 -0.96
CA GLU A 243 20.71 -17.45 -1.75
C GLU A 243 19.22 -17.29 -2.11
N ASP A 244 18.41 -16.82 -1.16
CA ASP A 244 16.99 -16.52 -1.38
C ASP A 244 16.81 -15.34 -2.35
N ILE A 245 17.65 -14.29 -2.22
CA ILE A 245 17.65 -13.14 -3.13
C ILE A 245 18.00 -13.59 -4.54
N ALA A 246 19.06 -14.37 -4.71
CA ALA A 246 19.44 -14.90 -6.00
C ALA A 246 18.38 -15.85 -6.60
N LEU A 247 17.66 -16.58 -5.74
CA LEU A 247 16.57 -17.47 -6.17
C LEU A 247 15.41 -16.66 -6.75
N TRP A 248 14.84 -15.69 -6.00
CA TRP A 248 13.71 -14.93 -6.52
C TRP A 248 14.07 -14.07 -7.74
N GLU A 249 15.29 -13.54 -7.78
CA GLU A 249 15.78 -12.83 -8.96
C GLU A 249 15.83 -13.72 -10.20
N LYS A 250 16.36 -14.93 -10.06
CA LYS A 250 16.40 -15.94 -11.12
C LYS A 250 14.98 -16.31 -11.60
N GLU A 251 14.05 -16.51 -10.66
CA GLU A 251 12.65 -16.81 -10.99
C GLU A 251 12.00 -15.67 -11.78
N LEU A 252 12.20 -14.44 -11.34
CA LEU A 252 11.69 -13.27 -12.06
C LEU A 252 12.30 -13.15 -13.47
N LYS A 253 13.64 -13.31 -13.59
CA LYS A 253 14.33 -13.26 -14.89
C LYS A 253 13.88 -14.37 -15.84
N SER A 254 13.45 -15.54 -15.32
CA SER A 254 12.90 -16.61 -16.15
C SER A 254 11.58 -16.22 -16.85
N LEU A 255 10.90 -15.19 -16.37
CA LEU A 255 9.68 -14.68 -16.98
C LEU A 255 9.92 -13.75 -18.18
N TYR A 256 11.18 -13.39 -18.49
CA TYR A 256 11.47 -12.61 -19.70
C TYR A 256 11.01 -13.35 -20.97
N ASP A 257 11.24 -14.65 -21.05
CA ASP A 257 10.79 -15.46 -22.16
C ASP A 257 9.27 -15.51 -22.30
N MET A 258 8.55 -15.25 -21.22
CA MET A 258 7.09 -15.16 -21.19
C MET A 258 6.56 -13.78 -21.59
N ASN A 259 7.44 -12.82 -21.91
CA ASN A 259 7.08 -11.42 -22.17
C ASN A 259 6.24 -10.82 -21.05
N VAL A 260 6.61 -11.10 -19.81
CA VAL A 260 5.99 -10.51 -18.61
C VAL A 260 6.17 -8.99 -18.64
N LYS A 261 5.22 -8.29 -18.06
CA LYS A 261 5.28 -6.83 -17.87
C LYS A 261 5.13 -6.50 -16.40
N VAL A 262 5.53 -5.30 -16.01
CA VAL A 262 5.33 -4.79 -14.65
C VAL A 262 4.46 -3.53 -14.67
N SER A 263 3.55 -3.41 -13.71
CA SER A 263 2.63 -2.27 -13.59
C SER A 263 1.94 -2.26 -12.25
N THR A 264 1.68 -1.08 -11.69
CA THR A 264 0.79 -0.87 -10.53
C THR A 264 -0.65 -0.55 -10.95
N ASP A 265 -0.97 -0.56 -12.24
CA ASP A 265 -2.32 -0.32 -12.76
C ASP A 265 -3.14 -1.65 -12.85
N ASP A 266 -2.97 -2.55 -11.89
CA ASP A 266 -3.60 -3.88 -11.85
C ASP A 266 -5.14 -3.79 -11.91
N TYR A 267 -5.73 -2.80 -11.22
CA TYR A 267 -7.17 -2.52 -11.17
C TYR A 267 -7.79 -2.10 -12.52
N THR A 268 -6.97 -1.73 -13.51
CA THR A 268 -7.42 -1.43 -14.88
C THR A 268 -6.91 -2.44 -15.90
N ASN A 269 -5.69 -2.97 -15.73
CA ASN A 269 -5.09 -3.90 -16.67
C ASN A 269 -5.89 -5.21 -16.79
N ILE A 270 -6.40 -5.72 -15.68
CA ILE A 270 -7.24 -6.94 -15.64
C ILE A 270 -8.61 -6.68 -16.27
N PRO A 271 -9.45 -5.75 -15.80
CA PRO A 271 -10.80 -5.58 -16.36
C PRO A 271 -10.79 -5.16 -17.83
N GLU A 272 -9.84 -4.34 -18.27
CA GLU A 272 -9.70 -3.94 -19.67
C GLU A 272 -9.16 -5.07 -20.58
N GLY A 273 -8.71 -6.20 -20.03
CA GLY A 273 -8.17 -7.33 -20.76
C GLY A 273 -6.77 -7.10 -21.36
N LYS A 274 -6.04 -6.10 -20.89
CA LYS A 274 -4.62 -5.88 -21.21
C LYS A 274 -3.78 -6.99 -20.60
N ALA A 275 -4.02 -7.30 -19.32
CA ALA A 275 -3.54 -8.47 -18.63
C ALA A 275 -4.65 -9.54 -18.56
N TRP A 276 -4.25 -10.80 -18.68
CA TRP A 276 -5.11 -11.95 -18.40
C TRP A 276 -4.84 -12.53 -17.02
N VAL A 277 -3.59 -12.40 -16.59
CA VAL A 277 -3.09 -12.75 -15.26
C VAL A 277 -2.25 -11.58 -14.76
N HIS A 278 -2.46 -11.17 -13.51
CA HIS A 278 -1.71 -10.09 -12.89
C HIS A 278 -1.49 -10.40 -11.42
N GLN A 279 -0.26 -10.27 -10.92
CA GLN A 279 -0.08 -10.12 -9.49
C GLN A 279 -0.87 -8.89 -9.06
N MET A 280 -1.70 -9.02 -8.04
CA MET A 280 -2.75 -8.03 -7.79
C MET A 280 -3.01 -7.87 -6.30
N TRP A 281 -3.22 -6.65 -5.87
CA TRP A 281 -3.74 -6.39 -4.53
C TRP A 281 -5.24 -6.67 -4.45
N SER A 282 -5.68 -7.17 -3.30
CA SER A 282 -7.07 -7.56 -3.07
C SER A 282 -8.06 -6.39 -3.24
N GLY A 283 -7.67 -5.19 -2.79
CA GLY A 283 -8.49 -3.98 -3.00
C GLY A 283 -8.64 -3.61 -4.47
N SER A 284 -7.56 -3.74 -5.24
CA SER A 284 -7.59 -3.58 -6.70
C SER A 284 -8.53 -4.60 -7.36
N ALA A 285 -8.52 -5.85 -6.89
CA ALA A 285 -9.41 -6.89 -7.41
C ALA A 285 -10.90 -6.52 -7.20
N ILE A 286 -11.25 -6.01 -6.01
CA ILE A 286 -12.61 -5.52 -5.75
C ILE A 286 -12.92 -4.29 -6.61
N GLY A 287 -11.98 -3.34 -6.69
CA GLY A 287 -12.14 -2.11 -7.48
C GLY A 287 -12.23 -2.33 -8.99
N ALA A 288 -11.65 -3.42 -9.51
CA ALA A 288 -11.66 -3.77 -10.93
C ALA A 288 -13.08 -3.86 -11.51
N GLN A 289 -14.09 -4.20 -10.70
CA GLN A 289 -15.49 -4.26 -11.14
C GLN A 289 -15.98 -2.96 -11.78
N TRP A 290 -15.41 -1.83 -11.41
CA TRP A 290 -15.84 -0.51 -11.93
C TRP A 290 -15.18 -0.11 -13.25
N TYR A 291 -14.22 -0.90 -13.72
CA TYR A 291 -13.45 -0.66 -14.95
C TYR A 291 -13.73 -1.68 -16.05
N LEU A 292 -14.69 -2.59 -15.82
CA LEU A 292 -15.09 -3.56 -16.84
C LEU A 292 -15.68 -2.84 -18.05
N PRO A 293 -15.36 -3.29 -19.29
CA PRO A 293 -16.00 -2.78 -20.50
C PRO A 293 -17.51 -3.03 -20.50
N GLU A 294 -18.23 -2.24 -21.29
CA GLU A 294 -19.66 -2.45 -21.48
C GLU A 294 -19.97 -3.88 -21.98
N GLY A 295 -20.94 -4.52 -21.35
CA GLY A 295 -21.36 -5.89 -21.66
C GLY A 295 -20.51 -6.99 -21.03
N VAL A 296 -19.45 -6.66 -20.27
CA VAL A 296 -18.65 -7.64 -19.50
C VAL A 296 -19.13 -7.63 -18.06
N GLY A 297 -19.57 -8.79 -17.57
CA GLY A 297 -20.01 -8.94 -16.18
C GLY A 297 -18.84 -9.15 -15.22
N THR A 298 -19.11 -8.97 -13.92
CA THR A 298 -18.11 -9.17 -12.85
C THR A 298 -17.62 -10.61 -12.74
N ASP A 299 -18.36 -11.57 -13.27
CA ASP A 299 -18.00 -12.99 -13.37
C ASP A 299 -16.76 -13.24 -14.26
N ALA A 300 -16.40 -12.26 -15.12
CA ALA A 300 -15.15 -12.26 -15.87
C ALA A 300 -13.90 -12.00 -15.01
N LEU A 301 -14.05 -11.58 -13.75
CA LEU A 301 -12.95 -11.34 -12.82
C LEU A 301 -12.74 -12.53 -11.91
N GLY A 302 -11.50 -12.84 -11.58
CA GLY A 302 -11.13 -13.79 -10.56
C GLY A 302 -10.00 -13.24 -9.70
N PHE A 303 -9.96 -13.66 -8.44
CA PHE A 303 -8.86 -13.37 -7.53
C PHE A 303 -8.55 -14.61 -6.70
N TRP A 304 -7.30 -15.00 -6.72
CA TRP A 304 -6.79 -16.10 -5.92
C TRP A 304 -5.84 -15.58 -4.82
N PHE A 305 -6.01 -16.11 -3.62
CA PHE A 305 -5.11 -15.95 -2.49
C PHE A 305 -4.98 -17.32 -1.81
N PRO A 306 -3.85 -17.68 -1.20
CA PRO A 306 -3.66 -18.98 -0.55
C PRO A 306 -4.76 -19.29 0.47
N ALA A 307 -5.39 -20.48 0.33
CA ALA A 307 -6.52 -20.86 1.17
C ALA A 307 -6.13 -21.11 2.64
N ASP A 308 -4.87 -21.41 2.91
CA ASP A 308 -4.30 -21.53 4.26
C ASP A 308 -3.99 -20.18 4.90
N GLY A 309 -4.10 -19.10 4.14
CA GLY A 309 -3.84 -17.73 4.57
C GLY A 309 -2.35 -17.34 4.55
N VAL A 310 -1.46 -18.24 4.10
CA VAL A 310 -0.01 -17.99 4.06
C VAL A 310 0.36 -17.25 2.78
N GLY A 311 0.19 -15.96 2.78
CA GLY A 311 0.49 -15.05 1.67
C GLY A 311 0.73 -13.63 2.17
N THR A 312 1.17 -12.74 1.28
CA THR A 312 1.48 -11.35 1.63
C THR A 312 0.22 -10.62 2.10
N ILE A 313 0.30 -10.01 3.28
CA ILE A 313 -0.76 -9.19 3.87
C ILE A 313 -0.17 -7.88 4.40
N GLY A 314 -0.93 -6.81 4.34
CA GLY A 314 -0.47 -5.54 4.87
C GLY A 314 -1.59 -4.57 5.19
N SER A 315 -1.17 -3.44 5.75
CA SER A 315 -2.00 -2.28 6.02
C SER A 315 -1.24 -1.03 5.60
N ASP A 316 -1.95 -0.12 4.94
CA ASP A 316 -1.47 1.23 4.73
C ASP A 316 -1.96 2.10 5.88
N MET A 317 -1.16 3.06 6.24
CA MET A 317 -1.41 3.95 7.36
C MET A 317 -1.67 5.38 6.89
N MET A 318 -2.13 6.17 7.82
CA MET A 318 -2.14 7.62 7.74
C MET A 318 -1.19 8.18 8.80
N ALA A 319 -0.42 9.17 8.42
CA ALA A 319 0.54 9.85 9.28
C ALA A 319 0.54 11.36 9.00
N VAL A 320 1.03 12.12 9.97
CA VAL A 320 1.25 13.56 9.84
C VAL A 320 2.76 13.78 9.66
N PRO A 321 3.23 14.37 8.54
CA PRO A 321 4.62 14.77 8.40
C PRO A 321 5.05 15.77 9.48
N LYS A 322 6.33 15.73 9.89
CA LYS A 322 6.87 16.59 10.95
C LYS A 322 6.64 18.09 10.69
N ASP A 323 6.78 18.52 9.45
CA ASP A 323 6.72 19.93 9.07
C ASP A 323 5.34 20.34 8.52
N ALA A 324 4.29 19.57 8.88
CA ALA A 324 2.91 19.88 8.52
C ALA A 324 2.52 21.28 8.94
N GLN A 325 1.91 22.03 8.02
CA GLN A 325 1.49 23.42 8.27
C GLN A 325 0.12 23.47 8.97
N ASN A 326 -0.67 22.41 8.87
CA ASN A 326 -2.01 22.29 9.44
C ASN A 326 -2.14 21.00 10.27
N PRO A 327 -1.31 20.79 11.32
CA PRO A 327 -1.25 19.52 12.01
C PRO A 327 -2.54 19.15 12.76
N VAL A 328 -3.26 20.09 13.34
CA VAL A 328 -4.54 19.81 14.01
C VAL A 328 -5.61 19.42 13.00
N LEU A 329 -5.70 20.15 11.89
CA LEU A 329 -6.60 19.82 10.78
C LEU A 329 -6.29 18.47 10.17
N ALA A 330 -4.99 18.11 10.08
CA ALA A 330 -4.55 16.79 9.63
C ALA A 330 -5.07 15.68 10.55
N HIS A 331 -4.95 15.82 11.88
CA HIS A 331 -5.48 14.85 12.83
C HIS A 331 -6.99 14.67 12.67
N HIS A 332 -7.75 15.76 12.50
CA HIS A 332 -9.19 15.69 12.22
C HIS A 332 -9.48 14.99 10.90
N PHE A 333 -8.60 15.11 9.90
CA PHE A 333 -8.77 14.38 8.66
C PHE A 333 -8.53 12.87 8.82
N LEU A 334 -7.54 12.48 9.62
CA LEU A 334 -7.34 11.09 9.99
C LEU A 334 -8.58 10.51 10.70
N ASP A 335 -9.11 11.24 11.68
CA ASP A 335 -10.35 10.87 12.39
C ASP A 335 -11.56 10.75 11.45
N TYR A 336 -11.69 11.70 10.51
CA TYR A 336 -12.76 11.72 9.53
C TYR A 336 -12.76 10.46 8.62
N LEU A 337 -11.57 9.96 8.26
CA LEU A 337 -11.44 8.75 7.45
C LEU A 337 -11.72 7.46 8.26
N LEU A 338 -11.51 7.49 9.58
CA LEU A 338 -11.83 6.40 10.50
C LEU A 338 -13.31 6.41 10.93
N ASP A 339 -14.10 7.41 10.55
CA ASP A 339 -15.55 7.34 10.70
C ASP A 339 -16.11 6.22 9.81
N VAL A 340 -16.97 5.37 10.40
CA VAL A 340 -17.48 4.15 9.74
C VAL A 340 -18.19 4.47 8.42
N LYS A 341 -18.97 5.56 8.36
CA LYS A 341 -19.71 5.94 7.15
C LYS A 341 -18.75 6.42 6.05
N ASN A 342 -17.76 7.22 6.42
CA ASN A 342 -16.78 7.77 5.48
C ASN A 342 -15.86 6.68 4.95
N GLY A 343 -15.31 5.83 5.83
CA GLY A 343 -14.48 4.69 5.47
C GLY A 343 -15.24 3.70 4.56
N TYR A 344 -16.47 3.34 4.94
CA TYR A 344 -17.33 2.50 4.09
C TYR A 344 -17.61 3.14 2.73
N SER A 345 -17.92 4.44 2.69
CA SER A 345 -18.21 5.15 1.44
C SER A 345 -17.01 5.17 0.50
N ASN A 346 -15.81 5.40 1.04
CA ASN A 346 -14.57 5.38 0.26
C ASN A 346 -14.32 3.98 -0.34
N PHE A 347 -14.43 2.95 0.48
CA PHE A 347 -14.28 1.56 0.09
C PHE A 347 -15.30 1.14 -0.98
N ALA A 348 -16.59 1.21 -0.63
CA ALA A 348 -17.67 0.62 -1.41
C ALA A 348 -17.98 1.34 -2.72
N ASN A 349 -17.62 2.63 -2.84
CA ASN A 349 -17.99 3.43 -4.01
C ASN A 349 -16.79 3.88 -4.85
N TYR A 350 -15.56 3.67 -4.38
CA TYR A 350 -14.44 4.27 -5.07
C TYR A 350 -13.16 3.44 -5.11
N VAL A 351 -12.63 3.03 -3.96
CA VAL A 351 -11.26 2.50 -3.92
C VAL A 351 -11.20 0.98 -4.01
N GLY A 352 -12.18 0.27 -3.43
CA GLY A 352 -12.16 -1.19 -3.36
C GLY A 352 -11.27 -1.76 -2.24
N TYR A 353 -10.38 -0.96 -1.66
CA TYR A 353 -9.56 -1.35 -0.51
C TYR A 353 -10.36 -1.22 0.77
N GLN A 354 -10.31 -2.24 1.60
CA GLN A 354 -11.13 -2.33 2.81
C GLN A 354 -10.47 -1.61 3.98
N PRO A 355 -11.15 -0.62 4.59
CA PRO A 355 -10.68 -0.07 5.85
C PRO A 355 -10.87 -1.11 6.97
N PRO A 356 -9.93 -1.20 7.93
CA PRO A 356 -9.99 -2.18 9.02
C PRO A 356 -10.97 -1.74 10.13
N LEU A 357 -12.23 -1.56 9.77
CA LEU A 357 -13.26 -1.07 10.69
C LEU A 357 -14.13 -2.22 11.20
N THR A 358 -14.30 -2.32 12.51
CA THR A 358 -15.02 -3.43 13.20
C THR A 358 -16.48 -3.59 12.77
N LYS A 359 -17.09 -2.52 12.25
CA LYS A 359 -18.51 -2.53 11.80
C LYS A 359 -18.68 -2.90 10.32
N LEU A 360 -17.60 -3.19 9.61
CA LEU A 360 -17.65 -3.68 8.24
C LEU A 360 -17.56 -5.20 8.24
N ASP A 361 -18.73 -5.85 8.29
CA ASP A 361 -18.82 -7.30 8.26
C ASP A 361 -18.60 -7.84 6.83
N PRO A 362 -17.58 -8.69 6.60
CA PRO A 362 -17.27 -9.26 5.30
C PRO A 362 -18.44 -9.99 4.61
N ASP A 363 -19.25 -10.71 5.36
CA ASP A 363 -20.36 -11.45 4.79
C ASP A 363 -21.48 -10.51 4.31
N THR A 364 -21.69 -9.40 5.02
CA THR A 364 -22.61 -8.33 4.61
C THR A 364 -22.17 -7.65 3.33
N LEU A 365 -20.87 -7.44 3.13
CA LEU A 365 -20.32 -6.82 1.91
C LEU A 365 -20.67 -7.62 0.65
N VAL A 366 -20.66 -8.95 0.74
CA VAL A 366 -21.08 -9.83 -0.37
C VAL A 366 -22.60 -9.86 -0.51
N ALA A 367 -23.35 -9.94 0.59
CA ALA A 367 -24.81 -9.99 0.58
C ALA A 367 -25.42 -8.71 -0.02
N ASP A 368 -24.84 -7.56 0.29
CA ASP A 368 -25.27 -6.26 -0.23
C ASP A 368 -24.76 -5.96 -1.64
N GLY A 369 -23.98 -6.87 -2.23
CA GLY A 369 -23.43 -6.73 -3.57
C GLY A 369 -22.33 -5.66 -3.71
N VAL A 370 -21.72 -5.25 -2.61
CA VAL A 370 -20.55 -4.32 -2.62
C VAL A 370 -19.34 -5.05 -3.19
N VAL A 371 -19.15 -6.30 -2.75
CA VAL A 371 -18.12 -7.19 -3.30
C VAL A 371 -18.79 -8.30 -4.11
N PRO A 372 -18.45 -8.46 -5.40
CA PRO A 372 -18.94 -9.59 -6.20
C PRO A 372 -18.63 -10.93 -5.54
N LYS A 373 -19.55 -11.87 -5.58
CA LYS A 373 -19.42 -13.18 -4.92
C LYS A 373 -18.17 -13.95 -5.33
N ASN A 374 -17.77 -13.85 -6.58
CA ASN A 374 -16.57 -14.49 -7.14
C ASN A 374 -15.26 -13.82 -6.68
N LEU A 375 -15.34 -12.62 -6.09
CA LEU A 375 -14.21 -11.88 -5.52
C LEU A 375 -14.18 -11.93 -3.98
N LYS A 376 -14.99 -12.80 -3.34
CA LYS A 376 -15.03 -12.91 -1.87
C LYS A 376 -13.68 -13.21 -1.21
N THR A 377 -12.76 -13.85 -1.95
CA THR A 377 -11.38 -14.14 -1.49
C THR A 377 -10.50 -12.90 -1.43
N ALA A 378 -10.93 -11.78 -2.03
CA ALA A 378 -10.27 -10.49 -1.93
C ALA A 378 -10.66 -9.69 -0.68
N ILE A 379 -11.63 -10.16 0.11
CA ILE A 379 -12.02 -9.52 1.37
C ILE A 379 -11.01 -9.90 2.45
N VAL A 380 -10.41 -8.89 3.07
CA VAL A 380 -9.49 -9.08 4.20
C VAL A 380 -10.28 -9.12 5.52
N ARG A 381 -9.93 -10.05 6.39
CA ARG A 381 -10.48 -10.17 7.75
C ARG A 381 -9.39 -9.91 8.78
N GLU A 382 -9.77 -9.47 9.96
CA GLU A 382 -8.79 -9.29 11.05
C GLU A 382 -8.01 -10.58 11.33
N SER A 383 -8.70 -11.75 11.30
CA SER A 383 -8.08 -13.07 11.50
C SER A 383 -7.07 -13.48 10.42
N ASP A 384 -7.06 -12.83 9.26
CA ASP A 384 -6.09 -13.13 8.20
C ASP A 384 -4.68 -12.66 8.59
N PHE A 385 -4.59 -11.67 9.48
CA PHE A 385 -3.32 -11.21 10.04
C PHE A 385 -2.64 -12.23 10.97
N ASP A 386 -3.38 -13.22 11.48
CA ASP A 386 -2.81 -14.29 12.31
C ASP A 386 -1.91 -15.25 11.51
N LYS A 387 -2.13 -15.36 10.20
CA LYS A 387 -1.42 -16.29 9.30
C LYS A 387 -0.71 -15.62 8.16
N GLY A 388 -1.18 -14.43 7.79
CA GLY A 388 -0.61 -13.65 6.71
C GLY A 388 0.84 -13.25 7.00
N LEU A 389 1.59 -13.05 5.95
CA LEU A 389 3.01 -12.71 5.98
C LEU A 389 3.16 -11.20 5.71
N PRO A 390 3.38 -10.39 6.75
CA PRO A 390 3.55 -8.96 6.54
C PRO A 390 4.92 -8.64 5.96
N LEU A 391 4.96 -7.63 5.08
CA LEU A 391 6.22 -6.98 4.75
C LEU A 391 6.72 -6.21 5.97
N THR A 392 8.00 -6.43 6.31
CA THR A 392 8.70 -5.72 7.39
C THR A 392 9.80 -4.85 6.82
N GLU A 393 10.32 -3.94 7.62
CA GLU A 393 11.54 -3.21 7.32
C GLU A 393 12.69 -4.21 7.04
N LEU A 394 13.60 -3.85 6.16
CA LEU A 394 14.88 -4.56 5.97
C LEU A 394 16.00 -3.78 6.65
N THR A 395 17.11 -4.46 6.94
CA THR A 395 18.34 -3.75 7.29
C THR A 395 18.77 -2.82 6.15
N PRO A 396 19.62 -1.82 6.40
CA PRO A 396 20.14 -0.97 5.34
C PRO A 396 20.82 -1.74 4.21
N ASP A 397 21.60 -2.76 4.55
CA ASP A 397 22.30 -3.60 3.57
C ASP A 397 21.30 -4.48 2.80
N GLY A 398 20.39 -5.14 3.50
CA GLY A 398 19.33 -5.94 2.85
C GLY A 398 18.44 -5.10 1.92
N GLN A 399 18.13 -3.87 2.30
CA GLN A 399 17.39 -2.95 1.41
C GLN A 399 18.16 -2.65 0.12
N VAL A 400 19.49 -2.47 0.20
CA VAL A 400 20.33 -2.24 -0.97
C VAL A 400 20.38 -3.47 -1.87
N ASP A 401 20.53 -4.66 -1.28
CA ASP A 401 20.59 -5.91 -2.04
C ASP A 401 19.29 -6.18 -2.80
N TRP A 402 18.14 -6.00 -2.13
CA TRP A 402 16.84 -6.12 -2.76
C TRP A 402 16.62 -5.10 -3.88
N GLN A 403 16.99 -3.84 -3.66
CA GLN A 403 16.85 -2.79 -4.66
C GLN A 403 17.74 -3.05 -5.89
N ASN A 404 18.96 -3.53 -5.70
CA ASN A 404 19.86 -3.87 -6.80
C ASN A 404 19.30 -5.02 -7.64
N ALA A 405 18.89 -6.11 -7.01
CA ALA A 405 18.34 -7.28 -7.71
C ALA A 405 17.01 -6.92 -8.43
N TRP A 406 16.15 -6.10 -7.80
CA TRP A 406 14.94 -5.60 -8.45
C TRP A 406 15.24 -4.70 -9.66
N ALA A 407 16.22 -3.78 -9.53
CA ALA A 407 16.62 -2.91 -10.62
C ALA A 407 17.20 -3.70 -11.81
N GLU A 408 17.95 -4.78 -11.56
CA GLU A 408 18.45 -5.67 -12.60
C GLU A 408 17.32 -6.38 -13.35
N PHE A 409 16.33 -6.90 -12.62
CA PHE A 409 15.14 -7.49 -13.25
C PHE A 409 14.40 -6.43 -14.08
N ARG A 410 14.15 -5.26 -13.52
CA ARG A 410 13.43 -4.18 -14.20
C ARG A 410 14.09 -3.71 -15.50
N ALA A 411 15.41 -3.83 -15.61
CA ALA A 411 16.14 -3.47 -16.81
C ALA A 411 15.89 -4.41 -18.01
N GLY A 412 15.30 -5.57 -17.77
CA GLY A 412 15.00 -6.58 -18.79
C GLY A 412 13.53 -6.68 -19.22
N VAL A 413 12.62 -5.88 -18.64
CA VAL A 413 11.16 -5.90 -18.91
C VAL A 413 10.66 -4.59 -19.49
#